data_7af916c1b41cb14e720cca5018a58e6a
#
_entry.id   7af916c1b41cb14e720cca5018a58e6a
#
_cell.length_a   1.000
_cell.length_b   1.000
_cell.length_c   1.000
_cell.angle_alpha   90.00
_cell.angle_beta   90.00
_cell.angle_gamma   90.00
#
_symmetry.space_group_name_H-M   'P 1'
#
loop_
_entity.id
_entity.type
_entity.pdbx_description
1 polymer ?
#
loop_
_entity_poly.entity_id
_entity_poly.type
_entity_poly.pdbx_seq_one_letter_code
_entity_poly.pdbx_strand_id
1 'polypeptide(L)'
;MLRFAANLDMPLQARIQLHRACLEAEGYLELAMPDSALRTLQRRGHLVDGDARGCYLLGETLRELGRYREAIFPLRRSLELIPDDVHVAMALGWCYKRIGLLDEAITALEHAVAIEPGEAVLHYNLACYCSLARNRRRALQHLASALDIDGNFRDMVVDEPDFDPIRRDPLFQTLTATLS
;
A
#
# COMPACT_ATOMS: atom_id res chain seq x y z
N MET A 1 3.22 -7.55 -12.32
CA MET A 1 4.52 -7.39 -13.02
C MET A 1 4.79 -5.90 -13.12
N LEU A 2 5.63 -5.35 -12.22
CA LEU A 2 5.91 -3.92 -12.11
C LEU A 2 6.46 -3.37 -13.44
N ARG A 3 5.74 -2.46 -14.08
CA ARG A 3 6.21 -1.74 -15.28
C ARG A 3 7.20 -0.65 -14.84
N PHE A 4 8.49 -0.96 -14.89
CA PHE A 4 9.53 0.03 -14.62
C PHE A 4 9.74 0.90 -15.87
N ALA A 5 9.38 2.18 -15.78
CA ALA A 5 9.81 3.17 -16.74
C ALA A 5 11.35 3.27 -16.61
N ALA A 6 12.07 2.72 -17.59
CA ALA A 6 13.52 2.82 -17.63
C ALA A 6 13.89 4.29 -17.79
N ASN A 7 14.72 4.79 -16.89
CA ASN A 7 15.27 6.14 -16.92
C ASN A 7 16.32 6.18 -18.07
N LEU A 8 15.84 6.40 -19.30
CA LEU A 8 16.62 6.29 -20.55
C LEU A 8 17.76 7.32 -20.62
N ASP A 9 17.63 8.42 -19.86
CA ASP A 9 18.61 9.51 -19.80
C ASP A 9 19.77 9.25 -18.82
N MET A 10 19.67 8.20 -17.99
CA MET A 10 20.71 7.86 -17.02
C MET A 10 21.86 7.10 -17.67
N PRO A 11 23.14 7.45 -17.39
CA PRO A 11 24.29 6.72 -17.87
C PRO A 11 24.22 5.22 -17.53
N LEU A 12 24.65 4.35 -18.44
CA LEU A 12 24.59 2.89 -18.27
C LEU A 12 25.19 2.42 -16.94
N GLN A 13 26.34 2.99 -16.55
CA GLN A 13 26.99 2.67 -15.27
C GLN A 13 26.08 2.97 -14.05
N ALA A 14 25.40 4.11 -14.06
CA ALA A 14 24.48 4.49 -13.00
C ALA A 14 23.26 3.56 -12.95
N ARG A 15 22.71 3.18 -14.11
CA ARG A 15 21.61 2.21 -14.21
C ARG A 15 21.98 0.84 -13.62
N ILE A 16 23.21 0.36 -13.93
CA ILE A 16 23.71 -0.90 -13.37
C ILE A 16 23.84 -0.80 -11.84
N GLN A 17 24.38 0.31 -11.34
CA GLN A 17 24.53 0.53 -9.90
C GLN A 17 23.18 0.59 -9.18
N LEU A 18 22.21 1.30 -9.74
CA LEU A 18 20.85 1.40 -9.20
C LEU A 18 20.17 0.04 -9.20
N HIS A 19 20.19 -0.68 -10.33
CA HIS A 19 19.59 -2.00 -10.43
C HIS A 19 20.16 -2.98 -9.39
N ARG A 20 21.47 -3.00 -9.20
CA ARG A 20 22.12 -3.83 -8.17
C ARG A 20 21.68 -3.44 -6.77
N ALA A 21 21.59 -2.13 -6.49
CA ALA A 21 21.14 -1.65 -5.18
C ALA A 21 19.67 -2.03 -4.90
N CYS A 22 18.79 -1.97 -5.90
CA CYS A 22 17.40 -2.42 -5.77
C CYS A 22 17.32 -3.93 -5.50
N LEU A 23 18.05 -4.76 -6.25
CA LEU A 23 18.08 -6.21 -6.03
C LEU A 23 18.63 -6.58 -4.64
N GLU A 24 19.69 -5.89 -4.21
CA GLU A 24 20.27 -6.10 -2.88
C GLU A 24 19.31 -5.69 -1.78
N ALA A 25 18.59 -4.56 -1.93
CA ALA A 25 17.60 -4.10 -0.97
C ALA A 25 16.39 -5.04 -0.89
N GLU A 26 15.89 -5.55 -2.01
CA GLU A 26 14.83 -6.57 -2.05
C GLU A 26 15.26 -7.83 -1.29
N GLY A 27 16.47 -8.34 -1.57
CA GLY A 27 16.97 -9.51 -0.85
C GLY A 27 17.09 -9.27 0.65
N TYR A 28 17.47 -8.07 1.09
CA TYR A 28 17.47 -7.74 2.53
C TYR A 28 16.05 -7.67 3.11
N LEU A 29 15.06 -7.15 2.37
CA LEU A 29 13.67 -7.13 2.83
C LEU A 29 13.10 -8.54 2.96
N GLU A 30 13.37 -9.43 2.00
CA GLU A 30 12.98 -10.85 2.08
C GLU A 30 13.58 -11.57 3.28
N LEU A 31 14.79 -11.16 3.69
CA LEU A 31 15.48 -11.69 4.88
C LEU A 31 15.08 -10.98 6.19
N ALA A 32 14.05 -10.12 6.16
CA ALA A 32 13.63 -9.29 7.29
C ALA A 32 14.78 -8.41 7.88
N MET A 33 15.64 -7.88 7.00
CA MET A 33 16.78 -7.01 7.35
C MET A 33 16.61 -5.58 6.83
N PRO A 34 15.56 -4.85 7.23
CA PRO A 34 15.23 -3.53 6.66
C PRO A 34 16.31 -2.47 6.90
N ASP A 35 17.07 -2.54 7.99
CA ASP A 35 18.21 -1.61 8.21
C ASP A 35 19.31 -1.77 7.16
N SER A 36 19.54 -2.99 6.68
CA SER A 36 20.52 -3.24 5.62
C SER A 36 20.01 -2.75 4.27
N ALA A 37 18.74 -2.97 3.98
CA ALA A 37 18.07 -2.43 2.80
C ALA A 37 18.15 -0.88 2.78
N LEU A 38 17.85 -0.24 3.92
CA LEU A 38 17.92 1.22 4.04
C LEU A 38 19.32 1.74 3.74
N ARG A 39 20.35 1.16 4.34
CA ARG A 39 21.74 1.57 4.08
C ARG A 39 22.14 1.42 2.62
N THR A 40 21.71 0.34 1.97
CA THR A 40 21.99 0.09 0.54
C THR A 40 21.36 1.16 -0.34
N LEU A 41 20.07 1.48 -0.13
CA LEU A 41 19.35 2.48 -0.91
C LEU A 41 19.88 3.89 -0.65
N GLN A 42 20.15 4.26 0.61
CA GLN A 42 20.65 5.58 0.98
C GLN A 42 22.03 5.91 0.37
N ARG A 43 22.91 4.92 0.24
CA ARG A 43 24.21 5.10 -0.44
C ARG A 43 24.06 5.52 -1.91
N ARG A 44 22.90 5.33 -2.50
CA ARG A 44 22.57 5.64 -3.90
C ARG A 44 21.38 6.61 -4.01
N GLY A 45 21.10 7.38 -2.98
CA GLY A 45 19.90 8.23 -2.88
C GLY A 45 19.64 9.08 -4.12
N HIS A 46 20.67 9.70 -4.68
CA HIS A 46 20.57 10.51 -5.91
C HIS A 46 20.13 9.71 -7.16
N LEU A 47 20.33 8.38 -7.18
CA LEU A 47 19.83 7.49 -8.23
C LEU A 47 18.43 6.96 -7.91
N VAL A 48 18.18 6.70 -6.63
CA VAL A 48 16.90 6.19 -6.11
C VAL A 48 15.78 7.19 -6.37
N ASP A 49 15.98 8.48 -6.12
CA ASP A 49 14.95 9.53 -6.25
C ASP A 49 14.40 9.70 -7.67
N GLY A 50 15.15 9.29 -8.67
CA GLY A 50 14.74 9.33 -10.09
C GLY A 50 14.14 8.04 -10.61
N ASP A 51 14.03 6.99 -9.79
CA ASP A 51 13.60 5.66 -10.20
C ASP A 51 12.41 5.17 -9.37
N ALA A 52 11.32 4.80 -10.05
CA ALA A 52 10.08 4.42 -9.36
C ALA A 52 10.27 3.20 -8.46
N ARG A 53 11.01 2.16 -8.93
CA ARG A 53 11.30 0.97 -8.12
C ARG A 53 12.17 1.31 -6.92
N GLY A 54 13.19 2.14 -7.12
CA GLY A 54 14.07 2.60 -6.04
C GLY A 54 13.31 3.37 -4.98
N CYS A 55 12.44 4.29 -5.40
CA CYS A 55 11.55 5.04 -4.50
C CYS A 55 10.58 4.11 -3.75
N TYR A 56 9.95 3.16 -4.43
CA TYR A 56 9.08 2.17 -3.81
C TYR A 56 9.83 1.35 -2.74
N LEU A 57 10.98 0.78 -3.08
CA LEU A 57 11.79 -0.01 -2.16
C LEU A 57 12.25 0.79 -0.94
N LEU A 58 12.59 2.07 -1.13
CA LEU A 58 12.91 2.96 -0.01
C LEU A 58 11.70 3.18 0.88
N GLY A 59 10.52 3.40 0.30
CA GLY A 59 9.26 3.54 1.02
C GLY A 59 8.89 2.28 1.80
N GLU A 60 8.95 1.10 1.17
CA GLU A 60 8.71 -0.18 1.81
C GLU A 60 9.70 -0.46 2.95
N THR A 61 10.97 -0.17 2.73
CA THR A 61 12.00 -0.30 3.76
C THR A 61 11.69 0.55 4.98
N LEU A 62 11.29 1.81 4.77
CA LEU A 62 10.90 2.71 5.86
C LEU A 62 9.62 2.25 6.55
N ARG A 63 8.67 1.69 5.80
CA ARG A 63 7.43 1.10 6.34
C ARG A 63 7.75 -0.08 7.26
N GLU A 64 8.60 -1.01 6.84
CA GLU A 64 9.05 -2.14 7.66
C GLU A 64 9.77 -1.69 8.94
N LEU A 65 10.50 -0.57 8.91
CA LEU A 65 11.12 0.04 10.07
C LEU A 65 10.13 0.83 10.98
N GLY A 66 8.84 0.87 10.65
CA GLY A 66 7.84 1.66 11.37
C GLY A 66 7.97 3.17 11.17
N ARG A 67 8.80 3.62 10.23
CA ARG A 67 9.09 5.02 9.93
C ARG A 67 8.08 5.58 8.91
N TYR A 68 6.79 5.44 9.21
CA TYR A 68 5.68 5.68 8.27
C TYR A 68 5.64 7.10 7.70
N ARG A 69 5.94 8.13 8.52
CA ARG A 69 5.98 9.51 8.04
C ARG A 69 7.06 9.71 6.97
N GLU A 70 8.19 9.05 7.13
CA GLU A 70 9.32 9.16 6.21
C GLU A 70 9.08 8.32 4.93
N ALA A 71 8.33 7.24 5.03
CA ALA A 71 7.96 6.40 3.89
C ALA A 71 7.06 7.12 2.87
N ILE A 72 6.27 8.10 3.30
CA ILE A 72 5.30 8.81 2.44
C ILE A 72 6.00 9.51 1.28
N PHE A 73 7.12 10.19 1.52
CA PHE A 73 7.81 10.94 0.46
C PHE A 73 8.28 10.04 -0.69
N PRO A 74 9.07 8.97 -0.46
CA PRO A 74 9.50 8.09 -1.55
C PRO A 74 8.32 7.33 -2.20
N LEU A 75 7.29 6.92 -1.46
CA LEU A 75 6.10 6.29 -2.06
C LEU A 75 5.35 7.26 -2.98
N ARG A 76 5.14 8.51 -2.57
CA ARG A 76 4.56 9.54 -3.44
C ARG A 76 5.41 9.76 -4.68
N ARG A 77 6.74 9.82 -4.50
CA ARG A 77 7.64 9.99 -5.63
C ARG A 77 7.55 8.83 -6.62
N SER A 78 7.41 7.59 -6.12
CA SER A 78 7.17 6.42 -6.97
C SER A 78 5.88 6.57 -7.79
N LEU A 79 4.76 7.01 -7.17
CA LEU A 79 3.49 7.26 -7.88
C LEU A 79 3.56 8.41 -8.88
N GLU A 80 4.36 9.46 -8.61
CA GLU A 80 4.61 10.53 -9.59
C GLU A 80 5.29 9.98 -10.85
N LEU A 81 6.17 8.99 -10.70
CA LEU A 81 6.89 8.36 -11.81
C LEU A 81 6.05 7.28 -12.51
N ILE A 82 5.25 6.54 -11.77
CA ILE A 82 4.32 5.51 -12.29
C ILE A 82 2.97 5.70 -11.57
N PRO A 83 2.06 6.52 -12.12
CA PRO A 83 0.79 6.86 -11.47
C PRO A 83 -0.14 5.66 -11.24
N ASP A 84 -0.08 4.65 -12.10
CA ASP A 84 -1.01 3.51 -12.07
C ASP A 84 -0.44 2.31 -11.27
N ASP A 85 0.52 2.52 -10.39
CA ASP A 85 1.06 1.45 -9.55
C ASP A 85 0.19 1.25 -8.30
N VAL A 86 -0.71 0.27 -8.37
CA VAL A 86 -1.65 -0.08 -7.31
C VAL A 86 -0.94 -0.53 -6.03
N HIS A 87 0.19 -1.23 -6.13
CA HIS A 87 0.95 -1.67 -4.95
C HIS A 87 1.53 -0.47 -4.18
N VAL A 88 2.04 0.52 -4.90
CA VAL A 88 2.56 1.75 -4.29
C VAL A 88 1.43 2.56 -3.65
N ALA A 89 0.26 2.65 -4.31
CA ALA A 89 -0.91 3.33 -3.76
C ALA A 89 -1.40 2.65 -2.46
N MET A 90 -1.40 1.32 -2.40
CA MET A 90 -1.73 0.55 -1.20
C MET A 90 -0.73 0.82 -0.06
N ALA A 91 0.57 0.76 -0.36
CA ALA A 91 1.63 1.01 0.62
C ALA A 91 1.52 2.43 1.20
N LEU A 92 1.25 3.41 0.33
CA LEU A 92 1.03 4.81 0.72
C LEU A 92 -0.22 4.96 1.61
N GLY A 93 -1.34 4.35 1.21
CA GLY A 93 -2.58 4.34 1.99
C GLY A 93 -2.36 3.75 3.38
N TRP A 94 -1.62 2.64 3.45
CA TRP A 94 -1.29 2.01 4.73
C TRP A 94 -0.43 2.92 5.62
N CYS A 95 0.59 3.59 5.06
CA CYS A 95 1.41 4.55 5.81
C CYS A 95 0.56 5.72 6.34
N TYR A 96 -0.33 6.28 5.54
CA TYR A 96 -1.25 7.33 5.97
C TYR A 96 -2.17 6.86 7.11
N LYS A 97 -2.77 5.66 7.00
CA LYS A 97 -3.56 5.07 8.09
C LYS A 97 -2.76 4.99 9.39
N ARG A 98 -1.52 4.50 9.33
CA ARG A 98 -0.64 4.33 10.52
C ARG A 98 -0.31 5.63 11.23
N ILE A 99 -0.34 6.76 10.56
CA ILE A 99 -0.11 8.08 11.16
C ILE A 99 -1.41 8.89 11.40
N GLY A 100 -2.58 8.25 11.18
CA GLY A 100 -3.90 8.84 11.46
C GLY A 100 -4.43 9.79 10.39
N LEU A 101 -3.80 9.86 9.22
CA LEU A 101 -4.24 10.66 8.07
C LEU A 101 -5.22 9.83 7.22
N LEU A 102 -6.44 9.62 7.77
CA LEU A 102 -7.42 8.70 7.18
C LEU A 102 -7.99 9.20 5.84
N ASP A 103 -8.15 10.50 5.65
CA ASP A 103 -8.66 11.04 4.40
C ASP A 103 -7.68 10.82 3.25
N GLU A 104 -6.39 11.01 3.51
CA GLU A 104 -5.32 10.72 2.55
C GLU A 104 -5.18 9.22 2.28
N ALA A 105 -5.35 8.39 3.32
CA ALA A 105 -5.34 6.94 3.17
C ALA A 105 -6.49 6.44 2.27
N ILE A 106 -7.69 6.98 2.48
CA ILE A 106 -8.87 6.69 1.67
C ILE A 106 -8.63 7.13 0.22
N THR A 107 -8.13 8.35 0.00
CA THR A 107 -7.85 8.88 -1.34
C THR A 107 -6.85 8.00 -2.10
N ALA A 108 -5.79 7.54 -1.43
CA ALA A 108 -4.80 6.66 -2.04
C ALA A 108 -5.41 5.31 -2.47
N LEU A 109 -6.28 4.71 -1.65
CA LEU A 109 -6.96 3.46 -2.01
C LEU A 109 -8.08 3.65 -3.04
N GLU A 110 -8.77 4.79 -3.04
CA GLU A 110 -9.74 5.11 -4.11
C GLU A 110 -9.07 5.18 -5.48
N HIS A 111 -7.88 5.76 -5.52
CA HIS A 111 -7.05 5.75 -6.74
C HIS A 111 -6.73 4.31 -7.16
N ALA A 112 -6.29 3.44 -6.24
CA ALA A 112 -6.02 2.04 -6.53
C ALA A 112 -7.26 1.27 -7.04
N VAL A 113 -8.43 1.46 -6.39
CA VAL A 113 -9.70 0.86 -6.80
C VAL A 113 -10.15 1.33 -8.19
N ALA A 114 -9.87 2.59 -8.54
CA ALA A 114 -10.20 3.11 -9.89
C ALA A 114 -9.38 2.42 -11.00
N ILE A 115 -8.16 1.96 -10.68
CA ILE A 115 -7.28 1.24 -11.61
C ILE A 115 -7.67 -0.26 -11.68
N GLU A 116 -7.83 -0.89 -10.52
CA GLU A 116 -8.12 -2.33 -10.39
C GLU A 116 -9.39 -2.57 -9.56
N PRO A 117 -10.59 -2.29 -10.12
CA PRO A 117 -11.85 -2.40 -9.38
C PRO A 117 -12.27 -3.84 -9.05
N GLY A 118 -11.62 -4.85 -9.63
CA GLY A 118 -11.85 -6.26 -9.37
C GLY A 118 -11.02 -6.85 -8.24
N GLU A 119 -10.17 -6.06 -7.58
CA GLU A 119 -9.29 -6.55 -6.52
C GLU A 119 -9.95 -6.43 -5.14
N ALA A 120 -10.36 -7.58 -4.56
CA ALA A 120 -11.08 -7.65 -3.29
C ALA A 120 -10.32 -6.98 -2.13
N VAL A 121 -8.98 -7.14 -2.08
CA VAL A 121 -8.14 -6.57 -1.02
C VAL A 121 -8.17 -5.04 -0.99
N LEU A 122 -8.33 -4.37 -2.15
CA LEU A 122 -8.45 -2.91 -2.21
C LEU A 122 -9.75 -2.44 -1.57
N HIS A 123 -10.85 -3.10 -1.90
CA HIS A 123 -12.16 -2.82 -1.30
C HIS A 123 -12.17 -3.13 0.18
N TYR A 124 -11.58 -4.23 0.61
CA TYR A 124 -11.45 -4.58 2.03
C TYR A 124 -10.70 -3.49 2.82
N ASN A 125 -9.53 -3.10 2.35
CA ASN A 125 -8.74 -2.04 2.99
C ASN A 125 -9.47 -0.71 3.00
N LEU A 126 -10.15 -0.35 1.91
CA LEU A 126 -10.96 0.88 1.83
C LEU A 126 -12.14 0.85 2.79
N ALA A 127 -12.78 -0.33 2.99
CA ALA A 127 -13.81 -0.52 3.99
C ALA A 127 -13.28 -0.29 5.42
N CYS A 128 -12.11 -0.85 5.75
CA CYS A 128 -11.41 -0.61 7.02
C CYS A 128 -11.16 0.89 7.26
N TYR A 129 -10.59 1.58 6.30
CA TYR A 129 -10.24 2.99 6.45
C TYR A 129 -11.48 3.88 6.55
N CYS A 130 -12.53 3.59 5.77
CA CYS A 130 -13.81 4.27 5.89
C CYS A 130 -14.49 4.02 7.25
N SER A 131 -14.37 2.81 7.81
CA SER A 131 -14.87 2.48 9.14
C SER A 131 -14.18 3.32 10.22
N LEU A 132 -12.84 3.37 10.20
CA LEU A 132 -12.05 4.20 11.11
C LEU A 132 -12.39 5.68 10.99
N ALA A 133 -12.61 6.17 9.77
CA ALA A 133 -13.05 7.55 9.48
C ALA A 133 -14.54 7.81 9.84
N ARG A 134 -15.23 6.84 10.46
CA ARG A 134 -16.65 6.92 10.81
C ARG A 134 -17.58 7.12 9.59
N ASN A 135 -17.12 6.83 8.40
CA ASN A 135 -17.94 6.85 7.19
C ASN A 135 -18.62 5.48 6.99
N ARG A 136 -19.61 5.22 7.85
CA ARG A 136 -20.36 3.96 7.89
C ARG A 136 -20.86 3.51 6.51
N ARG A 137 -21.47 4.44 5.76
CA ARG A 137 -22.06 4.12 4.44
C ARG A 137 -21.03 3.55 3.48
N ARG A 138 -19.90 4.25 3.36
CA ARG A 138 -18.83 3.83 2.44
C ARG A 138 -18.14 2.55 2.92
N ALA A 139 -17.93 2.43 4.24
CA ALA A 139 -17.36 1.22 4.82
C ALA A 139 -18.17 -0.03 4.45
N LEU A 140 -19.50 0.01 4.65
CA LEU A 140 -20.39 -1.11 4.30
C LEU A 140 -20.47 -1.38 2.80
N GLN A 141 -20.45 -0.33 1.99
CA GLN A 141 -20.45 -0.47 0.52
C GLN A 141 -19.20 -1.20 0.03
N HIS A 142 -18.01 -0.77 0.47
CA HIS A 142 -16.76 -1.39 0.07
C HIS A 142 -16.58 -2.78 0.68
N LEU A 143 -17.06 -3.01 1.92
CA LEU A 143 -17.07 -4.35 2.49
C LEU A 143 -17.93 -5.31 1.66
N ALA A 144 -19.13 -4.91 1.25
CA ALA A 144 -19.97 -5.71 0.39
C ALA A 144 -19.24 -6.03 -0.93
N SER A 145 -18.62 -5.05 -1.58
CA SER A 145 -17.84 -5.28 -2.81
C SER A 145 -16.69 -6.28 -2.59
N ALA A 146 -15.95 -6.17 -1.48
CA ALA A 146 -14.87 -7.10 -1.17
C ALA A 146 -15.38 -8.53 -1.02
N LEU A 147 -16.51 -8.72 -0.29
CA LEU A 147 -17.12 -10.02 -0.06
C LEU A 147 -17.78 -10.62 -1.31
N ASP A 148 -18.27 -9.79 -2.22
CA ASP A 148 -18.83 -10.22 -3.51
C ASP A 148 -17.71 -10.70 -4.45
N ILE A 149 -16.54 -10.08 -4.42
CA ILE A 149 -15.40 -10.47 -5.24
C ILE A 149 -14.72 -11.71 -4.65
N ASP A 150 -14.48 -11.73 -3.34
CA ASP A 150 -13.87 -12.86 -2.63
C ASP A 150 -14.51 -13.06 -1.25
N GLY A 151 -15.33 -14.09 -1.14
CA GLY A 151 -16.04 -14.44 0.10
C GLY A 151 -15.13 -14.82 1.27
N ASN A 152 -13.87 -15.20 1.02
CA ASN A 152 -12.90 -15.58 2.07
C ASN A 152 -12.57 -14.40 3.01
N PHE A 153 -12.77 -13.17 2.58
CA PHE A 153 -12.60 -12.01 3.45
C PHE A 153 -13.54 -12.00 4.66
N ARG A 154 -14.64 -12.80 4.68
CA ARG A 154 -15.52 -12.92 5.86
C ARG A 154 -14.76 -13.35 7.11
N ASP A 155 -13.88 -14.30 6.98
CA ASP A 155 -13.12 -14.81 8.11
C ASP A 155 -12.18 -13.74 8.68
N MET A 156 -11.62 -12.89 7.82
CA MET A 156 -10.75 -11.79 8.24
C MET A 156 -11.51 -10.67 8.97
N VAL A 157 -12.78 -10.42 8.61
CA VAL A 157 -13.59 -9.34 9.20
C VAL A 157 -13.88 -9.57 10.69
N VAL A 158 -13.98 -10.83 11.12
CA VAL A 158 -14.40 -11.19 12.49
C VAL A 158 -13.47 -10.58 13.53
N ASP A 159 -12.15 -10.67 13.29
CA ASP A 159 -11.12 -10.24 14.24
C ASP A 159 -10.46 -8.90 13.86
N GLU A 160 -10.89 -8.26 12.74
CA GLU A 160 -10.30 -7.00 12.29
C GLU A 160 -10.78 -5.81 13.14
N PRO A 161 -9.92 -5.18 13.96
CA PRO A 161 -10.31 -4.09 14.85
C PRO A 161 -10.70 -2.80 14.12
N ASP A 162 -10.29 -2.63 12.87
CA ASP A 162 -10.66 -1.47 12.07
C ASP A 162 -12.19 -1.37 11.85
N PHE A 163 -12.91 -2.49 11.98
CA PHE A 163 -14.38 -2.52 11.91
C PHE A 163 -15.09 -2.29 13.24
N ASP A 164 -14.40 -2.13 14.35
CA ASP A 164 -15.06 -1.87 15.66
C ASP A 164 -16.04 -0.70 15.64
N PRO A 165 -15.78 0.41 14.91
CA PRO A 165 -16.73 1.51 14.82
C PRO A 165 -18.10 1.15 14.23
N ILE A 166 -18.17 0.10 13.41
CA ILE A 166 -19.40 -0.32 12.72
C ILE A 166 -19.83 -1.75 13.05
N ARG A 167 -19.11 -2.46 13.93
CA ARG A 167 -19.36 -3.87 14.28
C ARG A 167 -20.78 -4.16 14.78
N ARG A 168 -21.42 -3.18 15.44
CA ARG A 168 -22.79 -3.31 15.95
C ARG A 168 -23.86 -2.92 14.93
N ASP A 169 -23.47 -2.52 13.74
CA ASP A 169 -24.41 -2.14 12.70
C ASP A 169 -25.18 -3.39 12.17
N PRO A 170 -26.52 -3.36 12.09
CA PRO A 170 -27.29 -4.51 11.61
C PRO A 170 -26.91 -4.95 10.19
N LEU A 171 -26.58 -4.01 9.31
CA LEU A 171 -26.17 -4.33 7.94
C LEU A 171 -24.77 -4.96 7.90
N PHE A 172 -23.84 -4.48 8.77
CA PHE A 172 -22.54 -5.13 8.94
C PHE A 172 -22.70 -6.57 9.38
N GLN A 173 -23.53 -6.82 10.40
CA GLN A 173 -23.80 -8.16 10.91
C GLN A 173 -24.42 -9.06 9.86
N THR A 174 -25.33 -8.53 9.03
CA THR A 174 -25.93 -9.29 7.91
C THR A 174 -24.88 -9.65 6.85
N LEU A 175 -24.00 -8.70 6.47
CA LEU A 175 -22.97 -8.94 5.46
C LEU A 175 -21.92 -9.96 5.91
N THR A 176 -21.62 -10.00 7.20
CA THR A 176 -20.57 -10.85 7.77
C THR A 176 -21.08 -12.17 8.34
N ALA A 177 -22.41 -12.34 8.45
CA ALA A 177 -23.00 -13.61 8.86
C ALA A 177 -22.60 -14.71 7.87
N THR A 178 -22.05 -15.81 8.38
CA THR A 178 -21.87 -17.04 7.63
C THR A 178 -23.24 -17.59 7.28
N LEU A 179 -23.50 -17.83 6.01
CA LEU A 179 -24.67 -18.59 5.58
C LEU A 179 -24.48 -20.02 6.08
N SER A 180 -25.16 -20.34 7.17
CA SER A 180 -25.26 -21.69 7.74
C SER A 180 -26.21 -22.56 6.91
#